data_64624a6d5ba335a127cf84b732375fd2
#
_entry.id   64624a6d5ba335a127cf84b732375fd2
#
_cell.length_a   1.000
_cell.length_b   1.000
_cell.length_c   1.000
_cell.angle_alpha   90.00
_cell.angle_beta   90.00
_cell.angle_gamma   90.00
#
_symmetry.space_group_name_H-M   'P 1'
#
loop_
_entity.id
_entity.type
_entity.pdbx_description
1 polymer ?
#
loop_
_entity_poly.entity_id
_entity_poly.type
_entity_poly.pdbx_seq_one_letter_code
_entity_poly.pdbx_strand_id
1 'polypeptide(L)'
;MQADRPIFFASLALLVLAALPLAVRAQETAPAAPAASDAGSDPAQTGAAKPTGDDWPCEQRLQPELSIGAVWTGPDPTAATDSWRQDSAVAALVTQIAPRRLPQDEAVAAIHRFAAGYNKDKADVMTKVFAGLFETLNQERAQIIRGIRHFHDRQQKLADRIQAGTKALDDLDPNTADPKVADQRAALQQAVEWDSRIFDDRERLLPIVCSVPVTIERRLFALSRAIGTEIASQ
;
A
#
# COMPACT_ATOMS: atom_id res chain seq x y z
N MET A 1 33.45 -20.56 -43.89
CA MET A 1 32.56 -21.74 -43.96
C MET A 1 31.31 -21.34 -43.21
N GLN A 2 30.42 -20.76 -43.74
CA GLN A 2 29.23 -20.90 -44.62
C GLN A 2 28.45 -22.20 -44.35
N ALA A 3 27.23 -22.04 -43.98
CA ALA A 3 26.01 -22.80 -44.29
C ALA A 3 25.08 -22.81 -43.05
N ASP A 4 23.81 -22.72 -43.04
CA ASP A 4 22.76 -22.30 -44.00
C ASP A 4 21.45 -22.30 -43.16
N ARG A 5 20.55 -21.41 -43.50
CA ARG A 5 19.16 -21.39 -43.02
C ARG A 5 18.36 -22.51 -43.72
N PRO A 6 17.19 -22.94 -43.21
CA PRO A 6 16.01 -22.53 -43.96
C PRO A 6 14.81 -22.03 -43.14
N ILE A 7 14.18 -21.11 -43.76
CA ILE A 7 12.82 -20.55 -43.62
C ILE A 7 11.80 -21.63 -44.03
N PHE A 8 10.72 -21.76 -43.27
CA PHE A 8 9.47 -22.33 -43.81
C PHE A 8 8.27 -21.45 -43.49
N PHE A 9 7.59 -21.14 -44.60
CA PHE A 9 6.38 -20.33 -44.74
C PHE A 9 5.12 -21.15 -44.51
N ALA A 10 4.08 -20.44 -44.08
CA ALA A 10 2.69 -20.45 -44.53
C ALA A 10 1.76 -21.60 -44.12
N SER A 11 0.62 -21.22 -43.56
CA SER A 11 -0.73 -21.41 -44.11
C SER A 11 -1.76 -20.82 -43.16
N LEU A 12 -2.41 -19.90 -43.50
CA LEU A 12 -3.70 -19.40 -43.97
C LEU A 12 -4.85 -20.45 -43.93
N ALA A 13 -5.90 -20.19 -43.13
CA ALA A 13 -7.31 -20.59 -43.32
C ALA A 13 -8.13 -20.01 -42.16
N LEU A 14 -9.00 -19.22 -42.41
CA LEU A 14 -10.35 -19.09 -42.99
C LEU A 14 -11.42 -18.85 -41.91
N LEU A 15 -12.09 -17.76 -42.10
CA LEU A 15 -13.35 -17.24 -41.53
C LEU A 15 -14.41 -18.32 -41.27
N VAL A 16 -15.12 -18.17 -40.14
CA VAL A 16 -16.55 -18.47 -40.07
C VAL A 16 -17.26 -17.36 -39.28
N LEU A 17 -18.00 -16.54 -39.95
CA LEU A 17 -19.04 -15.67 -39.41
C LEU A 17 -20.23 -16.58 -39.00
N ALA A 18 -20.68 -16.46 -37.77
CA ALA A 18 -21.99 -16.92 -37.33
C ALA A 18 -22.73 -15.73 -36.71
N ALA A 19 -23.65 -15.17 -37.44
CA ALA A 19 -24.65 -14.23 -36.96
C ALA A 19 -25.74 -14.99 -36.20
N LEU A 20 -26.15 -14.52 -35.04
CA LEU A 20 -27.36 -14.93 -34.33
C LEU A 20 -28.13 -13.71 -33.80
N PRO A 21 -29.48 -13.79 -33.73
CA PRO A 21 -30.36 -12.66 -33.82
C PRO A 21 -30.70 -11.99 -32.49
N LEU A 22 -31.03 -10.71 -32.57
CA LEU A 22 -31.67 -9.89 -31.54
C LEU A 22 -33.02 -10.50 -31.12
N ALA A 23 -33.15 -10.79 -29.85
CA ALA A 23 -34.42 -10.97 -29.17
C ALA A 23 -34.73 -9.71 -28.35
N VAL A 24 -35.58 -8.90 -28.94
CA VAL A 24 -36.33 -7.81 -28.27
C VAL A 24 -37.31 -8.50 -27.28
N ARG A 25 -37.21 -8.18 -26.01
CA ARG A 25 -38.24 -8.57 -25.03
C ARG A 25 -38.80 -7.34 -24.34
N ALA A 26 -40.12 -7.24 -24.49
CA ALA A 26 -40.99 -6.18 -24.07
C ALA A 26 -40.92 -5.84 -22.58
N GLN A 27 -41.05 -4.54 -22.31
CA GLN A 27 -41.37 -3.97 -21.01
C GLN A 27 -42.76 -4.38 -20.58
N GLU A 28 -42.84 -4.93 -19.38
CA GLU A 28 -44.11 -5.13 -18.67
C GLU A 28 -44.16 -4.11 -17.53
N THR A 29 -45.08 -3.19 -17.67
CA THR A 29 -45.47 -2.18 -16.68
C THR A 29 -46.28 -2.86 -15.56
N ALA A 30 -45.85 -2.75 -14.33
CA ALA A 30 -46.65 -3.09 -13.17
C ALA A 30 -46.89 -1.84 -12.28
N PRO A 31 -48.03 -1.80 -11.57
CA PRO A 31 -48.68 -0.56 -11.17
C PRO A 31 -48.17 0.03 -9.82
N ALA A 32 -48.40 1.33 -9.69
CA ALA A 32 -48.12 2.11 -8.50
C ALA A 32 -48.98 1.66 -7.30
N ALA A 33 -48.38 1.58 -6.13
CA ALA A 33 -49.02 1.53 -4.82
C ALA A 33 -48.40 2.57 -3.87
N PRO A 34 -49.14 3.03 -2.85
CA PRO A 34 -49.16 4.42 -2.43
C PRO A 34 -48.11 4.82 -1.39
N ALA A 35 -47.90 6.13 -1.31
CA ALA A 35 -47.03 6.82 -0.37
C ALA A 35 -47.40 6.46 1.10
N ALA A 36 -46.38 6.01 1.84
CA ALA A 36 -46.35 6.14 3.28
C ALA A 36 -45.18 7.05 3.63
N SER A 37 -45.53 8.24 4.10
CA SER A 37 -44.59 9.16 4.75
C SER A 37 -44.19 8.53 6.06
N ASP A 38 -42.92 8.24 6.23
CA ASP A 38 -42.34 8.10 7.57
C ASP A 38 -41.00 8.85 7.61
N ALA A 39 -41.02 9.88 8.45
CA ALA A 39 -39.86 10.62 8.87
C ALA A 39 -38.97 9.68 9.69
N GLY A 40 -37.73 9.52 9.26
CA GLY A 40 -36.83 8.69 10.02
C GLY A 40 -35.39 8.80 9.54
N SER A 41 -34.66 9.75 10.13
CA SER A 41 -33.26 9.63 10.52
C SER A 41 -32.33 9.24 9.37
N ASP A 42 -31.79 10.27 8.73
CA ASP A 42 -30.54 10.29 8.06
C ASP A 42 -29.50 9.60 8.96
N PRO A 43 -28.90 8.45 8.57
CA PRO A 43 -27.73 7.97 9.29
C PRO A 43 -26.62 8.98 8.99
N ALA A 44 -26.35 9.81 9.99
CA ALA A 44 -25.17 10.67 10.03
C ALA A 44 -24.01 9.93 9.36
N GLN A 45 -23.59 10.45 8.22
CA GLN A 45 -22.27 10.22 7.70
C GLN A 45 -21.34 10.66 8.82
N THR A 46 -20.93 9.70 9.63
CA THR A 46 -19.77 9.86 10.49
C THR A 46 -18.60 10.07 9.53
N GLY A 47 -18.42 11.33 9.14
CA GLY A 47 -17.21 11.79 8.51
C GLY A 47 -16.08 11.29 9.38
N ALA A 48 -15.30 10.35 8.86
CA ALA A 48 -14.10 9.90 9.51
C ALA A 48 -13.28 11.15 9.80
N ALA A 49 -13.19 11.51 11.10
CA ALA A 49 -12.41 12.64 11.54
C ALA A 49 -11.01 12.48 10.97
N LYS A 50 -10.59 13.43 10.13
CA LYS A 50 -9.24 13.50 9.61
C LYS A 50 -8.30 13.35 10.81
N PRO A 51 -7.31 12.43 10.76
CA PRO A 51 -6.41 12.22 11.88
C PRO A 51 -5.74 13.55 12.23
N THR A 52 -5.93 14.00 13.46
CA THR A 52 -5.42 15.26 13.98
C THR A 52 -3.95 15.13 14.34
N GLY A 53 -3.10 15.13 13.34
CA GLY A 53 -1.68 15.37 13.44
C GLY A 53 -1.29 16.07 12.16
N ASP A 54 -0.84 17.30 12.23
CA ASP A 54 -0.47 18.12 11.06
C ASP A 54 0.60 17.46 10.17
N ASP A 55 1.25 16.39 10.65
CA ASP A 55 2.34 15.67 9.99
C ASP A 55 1.92 14.33 9.31
N TRP A 56 0.61 14.00 9.28
CA TRP A 56 0.12 12.75 8.68
C TRP A 56 -0.75 12.99 7.45
N PRO A 57 -0.22 12.77 6.22
CA PRO A 57 -0.91 13.11 4.99
C PRO A 57 -1.88 12.06 4.48
N CYS A 58 -1.87 10.84 5.06
CA CYS A 58 -2.69 9.75 4.55
C CYS A 58 -4.13 9.80 5.07
N GLU A 59 -5.08 9.31 4.27
CA GLU A 59 -6.51 9.25 4.64
C GLU A 59 -6.78 8.31 5.82
N GLN A 60 -6.06 7.16 5.85
CA GLN A 60 -6.22 6.21 6.95
C GLN A 60 -5.67 6.79 8.25
N ARG A 61 -6.35 6.47 9.35
CA ARG A 61 -5.90 6.88 10.67
C ARG A 61 -4.50 6.33 10.97
N LEU A 62 -3.63 7.21 11.47
CA LEU A 62 -2.32 6.80 11.93
C LEU A 62 -2.42 5.86 13.14
N GLN A 63 -1.86 4.67 13.00
CA GLN A 63 -1.58 3.76 14.09
C GLN A 63 -0.06 3.68 14.24
N PRO A 64 0.55 4.35 15.23
CA PRO A 64 2.01 4.39 15.34
C PRO A 64 2.62 3.01 15.52
N GLU A 65 1.98 2.17 16.33
CA GLU A 65 2.44 0.82 16.70
C GLU A 65 1.30 -0.18 16.60
N LEU A 66 1.62 -1.41 16.21
CA LEU A 66 0.69 -2.53 16.25
C LEU A 66 0.79 -3.21 17.61
N SER A 67 -0.35 -3.54 18.19
CA SER A 67 -0.40 -4.36 19.40
C SER A 67 -0.39 -5.84 19.03
N ILE A 68 0.34 -6.65 19.81
CA ILE A 68 0.38 -8.10 19.64
C ILE A 68 -1.05 -8.67 19.70
N GLY A 69 -1.84 -8.25 20.67
CA GLY A 69 -3.21 -8.75 20.86
C GLY A 69 -4.17 -8.45 19.70
N ALA A 70 -3.83 -7.51 18.80
CA ALA A 70 -4.64 -7.26 17.61
C ALA A 70 -4.42 -8.31 16.49
N VAL A 71 -3.27 -9.00 16.51
CA VAL A 71 -2.84 -9.89 15.41
C VAL A 71 -2.55 -11.32 15.87
N TRP A 72 -2.56 -11.58 17.19
CA TRP A 72 -2.15 -12.86 17.77
C TRP A 72 -3.10 -13.32 18.87
N THR A 73 -3.51 -14.57 18.79
CA THR A 73 -4.38 -15.25 19.77
C THR A 73 -3.75 -16.55 20.31
N GLY A 74 -2.49 -16.83 19.96
CA GLY A 74 -1.74 -17.99 20.43
C GLY A 74 -1.08 -17.76 21.79
N PRO A 75 -0.12 -18.62 22.17
CA PRO A 75 0.62 -18.50 23.43
C PRO A 75 1.32 -17.15 23.57
N ASP A 76 1.60 -16.74 24.81
CA ASP A 76 2.30 -15.47 25.10
C ASP A 76 3.70 -15.46 24.43
N PRO A 77 3.97 -14.51 23.52
CA PRO A 77 5.24 -14.46 22.82
C PRO A 77 6.34 -13.69 23.58
N THR A 78 6.10 -13.19 24.80
CA THR A 78 7.03 -12.32 25.54
C THR A 78 8.40 -12.96 25.69
N ALA A 79 8.48 -14.22 26.13
CA ALA A 79 9.75 -14.94 26.27
C ALA A 79 10.42 -15.26 24.91
N ALA A 80 9.63 -15.31 23.85
CA ALA A 80 10.14 -15.58 22.51
C ALA A 80 10.78 -14.35 21.85
N THR A 81 10.39 -13.13 22.27
CA THR A 81 10.87 -11.87 21.69
C THR A 81 12.39 -11.73 21.76
N ASP A 82 13.00 -12.14 22.87
CA ASP A 82 14.45 -12.03 23.07
C ASP A 82 15.23 -13.24 22.51
N SER A 83 14.55 -14.36 22.24
CA SER A 83 15.20 -15.64 21.93
C SER A 83 15.07 -16.11 20.48
N TRP A 84 14.12 -15.61 19.70
CA TRP A 84 13.88 -16.10 18.34
C TRP A 84 15.10 -15.98 17.40
N ARG A 85 15.94 -14.94 17.59
CA ARG A 85 17.15 -14.74 16.79
C ARG A 85 18.25 -15.74 17.08
N GLN A 86 18.23 -16.33 18.28
CA GLN A 86 19.19 -17.34 18.69
C GLN A 86 18.86 -18.71 18.08
N ASP A 87 17.62 -18.93 17.67
CA ASP A 87 17.20 -20.10 16.91
C ASP A 87 17.41 -19.85 15.41
N SER A 88 18.48 -20.42 14.88
CA SER A 88 18.88 -20.18 13.48
C SER A 88 17.84 -20.64 12.47
N ALA A 89 17.08 -21.70 12.78
CA ALA A 89 16.03 -22.21 11.89
C ALA A 89 14.83 -21.25 11.88
N VAL A 90 14.43 -20.74 13.04
CA VAL A 90 13.38 -19.70 13.16
C VAL A 90 13.82 -18.42 12.46
N ALA A 91 15.04 -17.94 12.71
CA ALA A 91 15.55 -16.72 12.10
C ALA A 91 15.62 -16.83 10.56
N ALA A 92 16.01 -17.98 10.02
CA ALA A 92 16.02 -18.25 8.60
C ALA A 92 14.59 -18.19 8.00
N LEU A 93 13.62 -18.85 8.64
CA LEU A 93 12.23 -18.80 8.21
C LEU A 93 11.68 -17.37 8.22
N VAL A 94 11.87 -16.62 9.33
CA VAL A 94 11.41 -15.23 9.44
C VAL A 94 12.00 -14.37 8.31
N THR A 95 13.31 -14.51 8.05
CA THR A 95 13.97 -13.79 6.95
C THR A 95 13.37 -14.14 5.59
N GLN A 96 12.96 -15.39 5.39
CA GLN A 96 12.33 -15.85 4.16
C GLN A 96 10.91 -15.30 3.98
N ILE A 97 10.08 -15.35 5.03
CA ILE A 97 8.63 -15.08 4.92
C ILE A 97 8.26 -13.61 5.17
N ALA A 98 9.08 -12.82 5.85
CA ALA A 98 8.77 -11.41 6.11
C ALA A 98 8.70 -10.56 4.83
N PRO A 99 9.62 -10.65 3.84
CA PRO A 99 9.64 -9.77 2.69
C PRO A 99 8.35 -9.81 1.86
N ARG A 100 7.81 -8.63 1.53
CA ARG A 100 6.58 -8.47 0.72
C ARG A 100 6.70 -8.97 -0.73
N ARG A 101 7.93 -9.12 -1.25
CA ARG A 101 8.18 -9.69 -2.58
C ARG A 101 7.87 -11.17 -2.69
N LEU A 102 7.88 -11.91 -1.55
CA LEU A 102 7.45 -13.29 -1.54
C LEU A 102 5.91 -13.33 -1.54
N PRO A 103 5.25 -14.02 -2.48
CA PRO A 103 3.81 -14.22 -2.49
C PRO A 103 3.31 -14.77 -1.14
N GLN A 104 2.10 -14.36 -0.74
CA GLN A 104 1.58 -14.72 0.58
C GLN A 104 1.34 -16.22 0.73
N ASP A 105 0.84 -16.87 -0.31
CA ASP A 105 0.63 -18.31 -0.38
C ASP A 105 1.93 -19.10 -0.26
N GLU A 106 2.99 -18.64 -0.90
CA GLU A 106 4.33 -19.24 -0.76
C GLU A 106 4.89 -19.09 0.66
N ALA A 107 4.67 -17.92 1.29
CA ALA A 107 5.06 -17.71 2.68
C ALA A 107 4.28 -18.61 3.64
N VAL A 108 2.98 -18.77 3.43
CA VAL A 108 2.13 -19.71 4.20
C VAL A 108 2.60 -21.15 3.99
N ALA A 109 2.88 -21.56 2.75
CA ALA A 109 3.41 -22.89 2.47
C ALA A 109 4.78 -23.15 3.14
N ALA A 110 5.63 -22.10 3.26
CA ALA A 110 6.90 -22.20 3.99
C ALA A 110 6.65 -22.42 5.50
N ILE A 111 5.68 -21.74 6.10
CA ILE A 111 5.27 -21.91 7.50
C ILE A 111 4.81 -23.37 7.72
N HIS A 112 3.92 -23.89 6.87
CA HIS A 112 3.45 -25.27 6.99
C HIS A 112 4.57 -26.30 6.89
N ARG A 113 5.47 -26.16 5.90
CA ARG A 113 6.63 -27.06 5.77
C ARG A 113 7.55 -27.01 6.98
N PHE A 114 7.77 -25.83 7.53
CA PHE A 114 8.59 -25.66 8.72
C PHE A 114 7.95 -26.32 9.94
N ALA A 115 6.66 -26.07 10.17
CA ALA A 115 5.91 -26.63 11.30
C ALA A 115 5.84 -28.17 11.27
N ALA A 116 5.81 -28.76 10.07
CA ALA A 116 5.81 -30.23 9.90
C ALA A 116 7.07 -30.92 10.44
N GLY A 117 8.18 -30.18 10.60
CA GLY A 117 9.43 -30.69 11.19
C GLY A 117 9.40 -30.79 12.72
N TYR A 118 8.35 -30.30 13.37
CA TYR A 118 8.24 -30.23 14.83
C TYR A 118 6.99 -30.99 15.33
N ASN A 119 7.15 -31.66 16.49
CA ASN A 119 6.06 -32.38 17.14
C ASN A 119 5.81 -31.80 18.54
N LYS A 120 6.62 -32.19 19.54
CA LYS A 120 6.41 -31.83 20.96
C LYS A 120 6.61 -30.34 21.24
N ASP A 121 7.57 -29.70 20.56
CA ASP A 121 7.97 -28.30 20.81
C ASP A 121 7.37 -27.34 19.77
N LYS A 122 6.40 -27.83 18.97
CA LYS A 122 5.82 -27.05 17.86
C LYS A 122 5.26 -25.71 18.34
N ALA A 123 4.50 -25.70 19.43
CA ALA A 123 3.90 -24.46 19.97
C ALA A 123 4.96 -23.43 20.33
N ASP A 124 6.03 -23.82 21.00
CA ASP A 124 7.11 -22.92 21.41
C ASP A 124 7.87 -22.37 20.19
N VAL A 125 8.23 -23.26 19.24
CA VAL A 125 8.95 -22.87 18.03
C VAL A 125 8.10 -21.95 17.16
N MET A 126 6.81 -22.26 16.97
CA MET A 126 5.91 -21.42 16.17
C MET A 126 5.62 -20.08 16.86
N THR A 127 5.61 -20.02 18.20
CA THR A 127 5.52 -18.76 18.95
C THR A 127 6.77 -17.90 18.73
N LYS A 128 7.97 -18.49 18.64
CA LYS A 128 9.19 -17.76 18.25
C LYS A 128 9.11 -17.25 16.81
N VAL A 129 8.57 -18.03 15.87
CA VAL A 129 8.34 -17.58 14.48
C VAL A 129 7.43 -16.37 14.47
N PHE A 130 6.31 -16.41 15.22
CA PHE A 130 5.42 -15.26 15.35
C PHE A 130 6.13 -14.04 15.93
N ALA A 131 6.87 -14.19 17.04
CA ALA A 131 7.58 -13.10 17.68
C ALA A 131 8.57 -12.42 16.73
N GLY A 132 9.36 -13.22 16.00
CA GLY A 132 10.31 -12.72 15.01
C GLY A 132 9.65 -12.02 13.83
N LEU A 133 8.55 -12.58 13.32
CA LEU A 133 7.77 -12.00 12.23
C LEU A 133 7.13 -10.66 12.66
N PHE A 134 6.51 -10.63 13.85
CA PHE A 134 5.89 -9.43 14.41
C PHE A 134 6.92 -8.31 14.55
N GLU A 135 8.04 -8.59 15.18
CA GLU A 135 9.10 -7.59 15.37
C GLU A 135 9.61 -7.06 14.04
N THR A 136 9.92 -7.94 13.08
CA THR A 136 10.47 -7.57 11.77
C THR A 136 9.50 -6.68 11.00
N LEU A 137 8.23 -7.09 10.89
CA LEU A 137 7.24 -6.34 10.13
C LEU A 137 6.80 -5.06 10.83
N ASN A 138 6.73 -5.04 12.17
CA ASN A 138 6.40 -3.83 12.91
C ASN A 138 7.52 -2.79 12.81
N GLN A 139 8.80 -3.22 12.83
CA GLN A 139 9.95 -2.32 12.59
C GLN A 139 9.93 -1.76 11.15
N GLU A 140 9.69 -2.61 10.12
CA GLU A 140 9.56 -2.16 8.74
C GLU A 140 8.43 -1.13 8.61
N ARG A 141 7.26 -1.43 9.20
CA ARG A 141 6.12 -0.53 9.20
C ARG A 141 6.43 0.82 9.86
N ALA A 142 7.09 0.81 11.01
CA ALA A 142 7.49 2.03 11.71
C ALA A 142 8.47 2.88 10.87
N GLN A 143 9.39 2.24 10.14
CA GLN A 143 10.28 2.94 9.21
C GLN A 143 9.51 3.61 8.07
N ILE A 144 8.53 2.91 7.48
CA ILE A 144 7.68 3.47 6.42
C ILE A 144 6.86 4.66 6.93
N ILE A 145 6.27 4.57 8.12
CA ILE A 145 5.53 5.68 8.74
C ILE A 145 6.42 6.92 8.91
N ARG A 146 7.64 6.73 9.42
CA ARG A 146 8.62 7.84 9.52
C ARG A 146 8.95 8.41 8.14
N GLY A 147 9.11 7.54 7.14
CA GLY A 147 9.35 7.95 5.75
C GLY A 147 8.21 8.79 5.17
N ILE A 148 6.95 8.44 5.46
CA ILE A 148 5.75 9.19 5.04
C ILE A 148 5.75 10.59 5.67
N ARG A 149 6.03 10.71 6.96
CA ARG A 149 6.11 12.01 7.63
C ARG A 149 7.21 12.89 7.03
N HIS A 150 8.41 12.34 6.84
CA HIS A 150 9.49 13.08 6.16
C HIS A 150 9.17 13.47 4.71
N PHE A 151 8.39 12.65 4.02
CA PHE A 151 7.89 12.99 2.70
C PHE A 151 6.94 14.17 2.77
N HIS A 152 5.99 14.14 3.70
CA HIS A 152 5.04 15.23 3.93
C HIS A 152 5.74 16.54 4.27
N ASP A 153 6.69 16.53 5.21
CA ASP A 153 7.50 17.73 5.57
C ASP A 153 8.19 18.34 4.35
N ARG A 154 8.73 17.50 3.46
CA ARG A 154 9.36 17.99 2.22
C ARG A 154 8.36 18.56 1.24
N GLN A 155 7.13 17.99 1.19
CA GLN A 155 6.05 18.53 0.37
C GLN A 155 5.61 19.90 0.88
N GLN A 156 5.44 20.06 2.19
CA GLN A 156 5.11 21.38 2.79
C GLN A 156 6.16 22.43 2.43
N LYS A 157 7.45 22.12 2.64
CA LYS A 157 8.55 23.05 2.28
C LYS A 157 8.59 23.39 0.78
N LEU A 158 8.19 22.44 -0.07
CA LEU A 158 8.11 22.68 -1.52
C LEU A 158 6.91 23.59 -1.85
N ALA A 159 5.77 23.39 -1.20
CA ALA A 159 4.60 24.27 -1.33
C ALA A 159 4.91 25.70 -0.89
N ASP A 160 5.58 25.87 0.26
CA ASP A 160 6.00 27.17 0.77
C ASP A 160 6.93 27.90 -0.23
N ARG A 161 7.86 27.14 -0.86
CA ARG A 161 8.78 27.70 -1.86
C ARG A 161 8.06 28.12 -3.14
N ILE A 162 7.09 27.32 -3.60
CA ILE A 162 6.23 27.67 -4.74
C ILE A 162 5.44 28.94 -4.43
N GLN A 163 4.83 29.02 -3.26
CA GLN A 163 4.07 30.19 -2.82
C GLN A 163 4.95 31.45 -2.76
N ALA A 164 6.13 31.35 -2.17
CA ALA A 164 7.09 32.46 -2.09
C ALA A 164 7.57 32.89 -3.49
N GLY A 165 7.83 31.94 -4.39
CA GLY A 165 8.22 32.21 -5.77
C GLY A 165 7.12 32.88 -6.57
N THR A 166 5.88 32.42 -6.43
CA THR A 166 4.69 33.01 -7.07
C THR A 166 4.50 34.45 -6.59
N LYS A 167 4.56 34.66 -5.28
CA LYS A 167 4.48 36.01 -4.72
C LYS A 167 5.58 36.93 -5.28
N ALA A 168 6.83 36.48 -5.34
CA ALA A 168 7.93 37.26 -5.90
C ALA A 168 7.76 37.56 -7.39
N LEU A 169 7.08 36.67 -8.16
CA LEU A 169 6.69 36.92 -9.55
C LEU A 169 5.64 38.04 -9.66
N ASP A 170 4.66 38.05 -8.74
CA ASP A 170 3.58 39.05 -8.72
C ASP A 170 4.12 40.45 -8.35
N ASP A 171 5.18 40.49 -7.54
CA ASP A 171 5.83 41.73 -7.14
C ASP A 171 6.71 42.36 -8.27
N LEU A 172 6.97 41.62 -9.37
CA LEU A 172 7.75 42.09 -10.53
C LEU A 172 6.82 42.55 -11.68
N ASP A 173 7.06 43.78 -12.22
CA ASP A 173 6.31 44.27 -13.36
C ASP A 173 6.46 43.37 -14.58
N PRO A 174 5.36 42.75 -15.08
CA PRO A 174 5.39 41.85 -16.26
C PRO A 174 5.78 42.58 -17.57
N ASN A 175 5.63 43.92 -17.62
CA ASN A 175 5.89 44.74 -18.81
C ASN A 175 7.16 45.58 -18.67
N THR A 176 8.05 45.22 -17.74
CA THR A 176 9.29 45.97 -17.48
C THR A 176 10.16 46.11 -18.73
N ALA A 177 10.68 47.30 -18.98
CA ALA A 177 11.69 47.55 -20.01
C ALA A 177 13.12 47.29 -19.53
N ASP A 178 13.31 47.04 -18.23
CA ASP A 178 14.65 46.72 -17.65
C ASP A 178 14.99 45.23 -17.94
N PRO A 179 16.02 44.94 -18.75
CA PRO A 179 16.40 43.57 -19.10
C PRO A 179 16.78 42.73 -17.86
N LYS A 180 17.34 43.33 -16.80
CA LYS A 180 17.69 42.61 -15.57
C LYS A 180 16.46 42.10 -14.83
N VAL A 181 15.42 42.93 -14.77
CA VAL A 181 14.14 42.56 -14.13
C VAL A 181 13.43 41.50 -14.98
N ALA A 182 13.48 41.61 -16.32
CA ALA A 182 12.93 40.63 -17.25
C ALA A 182 13.61 39.27 -17.08
N ASP A 183 14.96 39.22 -17.01
CA ASP A 183 15.74 38.03 -16.79
C ASP A 183 15.44 37.37 -15.42
N GLN A 184 15.35 38.22 -14.36
CA GLN A 184 14.97 37.75 -13.03
C GLN A 184 13.58 37.12 -13.02
N ARG A 185 12.61 37.75 -13.69
CA ARG A 185 11.24 37.25 -13.81
C ARG A 185 11.21 35.90 -14.52
N ALA A 186 11.92 35.77 -15.65
CA ALA A 186 12.00 34.52 -16.40
C ALA A 186 12.61 33.39 -15.58
N ALA A 187 13.71 33.65 -14.86
CA ALA A 187 14.33 32.66 -13.97
C ALA A 187 13.41 32.22 -12.85
N LEU A 188 12.67 33.15 -12.23
CA LEU A 188 11.73 32.86 -11.16
C LEU A 188 10.54 32.03 -11.67
N GLN A 189 10.00 32.39 -12.83
CA GLN A 189 8.93 31.65 -13.47
C GLN A 189 9.34 30.20 -13.76
N GLN A 190 10.51 29.99 -14.32
CA GLN A 190 11.05 28.66 -14.58
C GLN A 190 11.21 27.86 -13.28
N ALA A 191 11.69 28.48 -12.21
CA ALA A 191 11.85 27.81 -10.91
C ALA A 191 10.49 27.40 -10.31
N VAL A 192 9.49 28.27 -10.35
CA VAL A 192 8.13 27.96 -9.87
C VAL A 192 7.49 26.84 -10.69
N GLU A 193 7.60 26.89 -12.02
CA GLU A 193 7.08 25.84 -12.90
C GLU A 193 7.76 24.47 -12.65
N TRP A 194 9.06 24.48 -12.39
CA TRP A 194 9.80 23.26 -12.06
C TRP A 194 9.37 22.67 -10.72
N ASP A 195 9.31 23.52 -9.69
CA ASP A 195 8.91 23.12 -8.35
C ASP A 195 7.46 22.59 -8.33
N SER A 196 6.55 23.24 -9.06
CA SER A 196 5.16 22.81 -9.18
C SER A 196 5.04 21.42 -9.81
N ARG A 197 5.80 21.15 -10.87
CA ARG A 197 5.82 19.81 -11.48
C ARG A 197 6.30 18.74 -10.50
N ILE A 198 7.38 19.03 -9.74
CA ILE A 198 7.87 18.09 -8.71
C ILE A 198 6.81 17.89 -7.63
N PHE A 199 6.11 18.93 -7.21
CA PHE A 199 5.06 18.86 -6.22
C PHE A 199 3.93 17.93 -6.71
N ASP A 200 3.41 18.15 -7.90
CA ASP A 200 2.33 17.38 -8.49
C ASP A 200 2.72 15.91 -8.70
N ASP A 201 3.94 15.62 -9.15
CA ASP A 201 4.42 14.26 -9.33
C ASP A 201 4.48 13.50 -7.99
N ARG A 202 4.89 14.17 -6.92
CA ARG A 202 4.95 13.58 -5.58
C ARG A 202 3.55 13.38 -4.99
N GLU A 203 2.62 14.33 -5.19
CA GLU A 203 1.23 14.19 -4.75
C GLU A 203 0.57 12.94 -5.36
N ARG A 204 0.83 12.65 -6.63
CA ARG A 204 0.31 11.43 -7.29
C ARG A 204 0.86 10.13 -6.70
N LEU A 205 2.04 10.16 -6.08
CA LEU A 205 2.64 8.99 -5.42
C LEU A 205 2.13 8.78 -3.99
N LEU A 206 1.56 9.80 -3.36
CA LEU A 206 1.14 9.76 -1.96
C LEU A 206 0.18 8.60 -1.64
N PRO A 207 -0.90 8.33 -2.42
CA PRO A 207 -1.79 7.20 -2.14
C PRO A 207 -1.08 5.85 -2.16
N ILE A 208 -0.10 5.68 -3.07
CA ILE A 208 0.69 4.44 -3.19
C ILE A 208 1.54 4.27 -1.94
N VAL A 209 2.25 5.31 -1.52
CA VAL A 209 3.11 5.27 -0.32
C VAL A 209 2.27 5.04 0.93
N CYS A 210 1.10 5.69 1.03
CA CYS A 210 0.16 5.51 2.15
C CYS A 210 -0.42 4.10 2.24
N SER A 211 -0.50 3.35 1.14
CA SER A 211 -0.99 1.97 1.14
C SER A 211 0.01 0.96 1.74
N VAL A 212 1.30 1.32 1.83
CA VAL A 212 2.35 0.38 2.25
C VAL A 212 2.20 -0.10 3.69
N PRO A 213 1.96 0.75 4.71
CA PRO A 213 1.70 0.30 6.07
C PRO A 213 0.56 -0.71 6.17
N VAL A 214 -0.54 -0.45 5.46
CA VAL A 214 -1.73 -1.34 5.42
C VAL A 214 -1.38 -2.70 4.78
N THR A 215 -0.54 -2.71 3.76
CA THR A 215 -0.07 -3.94 3.11
C THR A 215 0.78 -4.78 4.08
N ILE A 216 1.64 -4.15 4.87
CA ILE A 216 2.44 -4.82 5.91
C ILE A 216 1.52 -5.41 6.99
N GLU A 217 0.53 -4.66 7.46
CA GLU A 217 -0.45 -5.12 8.45
C GLU A 217 -1.23 -6.34 7.96
N ARG A 218 -1.74 -6.30 6.74
CA ARG A 218 -2.47 -7.42 6.13
C ARG A 218 -1.58 -8.66 6.03
N ARG A 219 -0.32 -8.50 5.63
CA ARG A 219 0.64 -9.60 5.59
C ARG A 219 0.89 -10.19 6.96
N LEU A 220 1.19 -9.34 7.96
CA LEU A 220 1.40 -9.77 9.33
C LEU A 220 0.18 -10.55 9.85
N PHE A 221 -1.02 -10.04 9.67
CA PHE A 221 -2.24 -10.69 10.09
C PHE A 221 -2.44 -12.06 9.42
N ALA A 222 -2.23 -12.16 8.12
CA ALA A 222 -2.39 -13.41 7.38
C ALA A 222 -1.38 -14.48 7.81
N LEU A 223 -0.11 -14.10 7.95
CA LEU A 223 0.94 -15.03 8.38
C LEU A 223 0.81 -15.42 9.85
N SER A 224 0.41 -14.49 10.73
CA SER A 224 0.11 -14.79 12.15
C SER A 224 -1.01 -15.82 12.29
N ARG A 225 -2.05 -15.72 11.47
CA ARG A 225 -3.13 -16.72 11.44
C ARG A 225 -2.63 -18.09 10.97
N ALA A 226 -1.80 -18.14 9.94
CA ALA A 226 -1.21 -19.39 9.47
C ALA A 226 -0.35 -20.05 10.56
N ILE A 227 0.46 -19.26 11.28
CA ILE A 227 1.25 -19.74 12.43
C ILE A 227 0.34 -20.28 13.54
N GLY A 228 -0.73 -19.53 13.90
CA GLY A 228 -1.70 -19.95 14.91
C GLY A 228 -2.42 -21.25 14.58
N THR A 229 -2.75 -21.45 13.29
CA THR A 229 -3.36 -22.71 12.81
C THR A 229 -2.45 -23.92 13.04
N GLU A 230 -1.14 -23.79 12.84
CA GLU A 230 -0.17 -24.85 13.10
C GLU A 230 -0.07 -25.24 14.58
N ILE A 231 -0.26 -24.29 15.47
CA ILE A 231 -0.30 -24.55 16.93
C ILE A 231 -1.60 -25.27 17.32
N ALA A 232 -2.74 -24.86 16.74
CA ALA A 232 -4.05 -25.43 17.07
C ALA A 232 -4.26 -26.83 16.51
N SER A 233 -3.46 -27.25 15.52
CA SER A 233 -3.56 -28.57 14.86
C SER A 233 -2.76 -29.69 15.55
N GLN A 234 -2.40 -29.50 16.82
CA GLN A 234 -1.68 -30.52 17.62
C GLN A 234 -2.62 -31.57 18.20
#